data_0975452051375614ca784f2ceec71771
#
_entry.id   0975452051375614ca784f2ceec71771
#
_cell.length_a   1.000
_cell.length_b   1.000
_cell.length_c   1.000
_cell.angle_alpha   90.00
_cell.angle_beta   90.00
_cell.angle_gamma   90.00
#
_symmetry.space_group_name_H-M   'P 1'
#
loop_
_entity.id
_entity.type
_entity.pdbx_description
1 polymer ?
#
loop_
_entity_poly.entity_id
_entity_poly.type
_entity_poly.pdbx_seq_one_letter_code
_entity_poly.pdbx_strand_id
1 'polypeptide(L)'
;MIDPCLATQHQLGQTIFGFDGADVCHTETYMTAMHTIPPGYPLAAVFPDKGVIYSAIVAGRYVDRFEKRGSEWRIAQRTGLYDWREFRVVEGVDLSDTPEGAAGYHDERDPSTAAVRRWLG
;
A
#
# COMPACT_ATOMS: atom_id res chain seq x y z
N MET A 1 -8.15 -3.94 -0.57
CA MET A 1 -8.04 -5.18 -1.37
C MET A 1 -6.92 -5.01 -2.39
N ILE A 2 -5.87 -5.80 -2.29
CA ILE A 2 -4.65 -5.68 -3.11
C ILE A 2 -4.55 -6.85 -4.08
N ASP A 3 -5.53 -7.69 -4.05
CA ASP A 3 -5.56 -9.04 -4.61
C ASP A 3 -5.30 -9.17 -6.12
N PRO A 4 -5.68 -8.25 -7.01
CA PRO A 4 -5.43 -8.45 -8.43
C PRO A 4 -3.99 -8.14 -8.87
N CYS A 5 -3.17 -7.54 -8.02
CA CYS A 5 -1.81 -7.17 -8.38
C CYS A 5 -0.85 -8.35 -8.25
N LEU A 6 0.08 -8.48 -9.21
CA LEU A 6 1.15 -9.48 -9.15
C LEU A 6 2.18 -9.16 -8.07
N ALA A 7 2.43 -7.88 -7.84
CA ALA A 7 3.26 -7.38 -6.77
C ALA A 7 2.81 -5.99 -6.35
N THR A 8 2.99 -5.66 -5.08
CA THR A 8 2.73 -4.33 -4.54
C THR A 8 3.79 -3.96 -3.52
N GLN A 9 4.07 -2.68 -3.45
CA GLN A 9 4.90 -2.12 -2.39
C GLN A 9 4.41 -0.71 -2.08
N HIS A 10 4.10 -0.44 -0.81
CA HIS A 10 3.74 0.89 -0.34
C HIS A 10 4.81 1.38 0.63
N GLN A 11 5.43 2.49 0.29
CA GLN A 11 6.41 3.16 1.14
C GLN A 11 5.79 4.42 1.71
N LEU A 12 5.79 4.52 3.03
CA LEU A 12 5.34 5.71 3.73
C LEU A 12 6.55 6.60 4.05
N GLY A 13 6.39 7.86 3.75
CA GLY A 13 7.36 8.90 4.08
C GLY A 13 7.04 9.58 5.41
N GLN A 14 7.43 10.83 5.51
CA GLN A 14 7.20 11.63 6.70
C GLN A 14 5.72 11.95 6.90
N THR A 15 5.33 12.06 8.16
CA THR A 15 3.98 12.44 8.58
C THR A 15 4.04 13.72 9.40
N ILE A 16 3.16 14.65 9.10
CA ILE A 16 2.87 15.80 9.97
C ILE A 16 1.58 15.53 10.74
N PHE A 17 1.49 16.09 11.94
CA PHE A 17 0.41 15.85 12.88
C PHE A 17 -0.22 17.16 13.32
N GLY A 18 -1.54 17.18 13.45
CA GLY A 18 -2.29 18.24 14.08
C GLY A 18 -3.34 17.65 14.99
N PHE A 19 -3.21 17.87 16.31
CA PHE A 19 -4.18 17.40 17.28
C PHE A 19 -5.33 18.40 17.44
N ASP A 20 -6.55 17.88 17.47
CA ASP A 20 -7.77 18.60 17.84
C ASP A 20 -8.32 17.99 19.13
N GLY A 21 -7.90 18.56 20.24
CA GLY A 21 -8.15 17.99 21.55
C GLY A 21 -7.35 16.71 21.84
N ALA A 22 -7.84 15.88 22.77
CA ALA A 22 -7.15 14.69 23.24
C ALA A 22 -7.40 13.45 22.39
N ASP A 23 -8.48 13.43 21.61
CA ASP A 23 -9.00 12.22 20.99
C ASP A 23 -9.10 12.29 19.46
N VAL A 24 -8.65 13.39 18.85
CA VAL A 24 -8.62 13.57 17.39
C VAL A 24 -7.26 14.04 16.93
N CYS A 25 -6.75 13.41 15.90
CA CYS A 25 -5.52 13.82 15.25
C CYS A 25 -5.70 13.83 13.73
N HIS A 26 -5.33 14.93 13.11
CA HIS A 26 -5.23 15.05 11.65
C HIS A 26 -3.80 14.83 11.23
N THR A 27 -3.59 14.04 10.19
CA THR A 27 -2.25 13.76 9.67
C THR A 27 -2.21 13.90 8.16
N GLU A 28 -1.03 14.25 7.67
CA GLU A 28 -0.69 14.16 6.26
C GLU A 28 0.61 13.36 6.14
N THR A 29 0.55 12.25 5.39
CA THR A 29 1.66 11.32 5.21
C THR A 29 1.98 11.17 3.74
N TYR A 30 3.21 11.45 3.34
CA TYR A 30 3.67 11.17 1.99
C TYR A 30 3.73 9.67 1.75
N MET A 31 3.38 9.24 0.54
CA MET A 31 3.47 7.84 0.15
C MET A 31 3.93 7.68 -1.29
N THR A 32 4.64 6.60 -1.55
CA THR A 32 4.90 6.08 -2.89
C THR A 32 4.44 4.64 -2.93
N ALA A 33 3.60 4.31 -3.89
CA ALA A 33 3.07 2.97 -4.07
C ALA A 33 3.44 2.43 -5.44
N MET A 34 3.95 1.22 -5.48
CA MET A 34 4.26 0.49 -6.70
C MET A 34 3.34 -0.72 -6.82
N HIS A 35 2.80 -0.93 -8.03
CA HIS A 35 1.91 -2.03 -8.33
C HIS A 35 2.30 -2.65 -9.65
N THR A 36 2.39 -3.97 -9.72
CA THR A 36 2.44 -4.71 -10.99
C THR A 36 1.09 -5.31 -11.24
N ILE A 37 0.46 -4.89 -12.33
CA ILE A 37 -0.96 -5.13 -12.61
C ILE A 37 -1.08 -6.01 -13.85
N PRO A 38 -1.71 -7.20 -13.73
CA PRO A 38 -1.98 -8.05 -14.87
C PRO A 38 -3.15 -7.52 -15.71
N PRO A 39 -3.26 -7.95 -16.97
CA PRO A 39 -4.42 -7.60 -17.79
C PRO A 39 -5.72 -8.15 -17.17
N GLY A 40 -6.81 -7.45 -17.41
CA GLY A 40 -8.14 -7.86 -16.95
C GLY A 40 -8.48 -7.53 -15.49
N TYR A 41 -7.58 -6.85 -14.78
CA TYR A 41 -7.80 -6.43 -13.39
C TYR A 41 -7.67 -4.92 -13.23
N PRO A 42 -8.60 -4.14 -13.77
CA PRO A 42 -8.59 -2.70 -13.58
C PRO A 42 -8.90 -2.36 -12.12
N LEU A 43 -8.05 -1.57 -11.49
CA LEU A 43 -8.38 -0.89 -10.25
C LEU A 43 -9.09 0.44 -10.59
N ALA A 44 -10.12 0.30 -11.31
CA ALA A 44 -11.10 1.20 -11.91
C ALA A 44 -10.72 2.70 -11.95
N ALA A 45 -10.68 3.38 -10.82
CA ALA A 45 -10.46 4.83 -10.81
C ALA A 45 -8.97 5.23 -10.89
N VAL A 46 -8.06 4.31 -10.54
CA VAL A 46 -6.63 4.63 -10.41
C VAL A 46 -5.79 3.95 -11.49
N PHE A 47 -6.08 2.70 -11.79
CA PHE A 47 -5.30 1.87 -12.72
C PHE A 47 -6.22 1.29 -13.80
N PRO A 48 -6.27 1.86 -15.00
CA PRO A 48 -7.06 1.33 -16.10
C PRO A 48 -6.50 0.00 -16.59
N ASP A 49 -7.38 -0.85 -17.13
CA ASP A 49 -6.93 -2.05 -17.84
C ASP A 49 -6.25 -1.64 -19.17
N LYS A 50 -5.00 -2.04 -19.33
CA LYS A 50 -4.22 -1.76 -20.53
C LYS A 50 -4.06 -2.98 -21.43
N GLY A 51 -4.66 -4.13 -21.08
CA GLY A 51 -4.53 -5.37 -21.85
C GLY A 51 -3.13 -5.99 -21.81
N VAL A 52 -2.22 -5.46 -21.02
CA VAL A 52 -0.84 -5.92 -20.84
C VAL A 52 -0.46 -5.90 -19.37
N ILE A 53 0.63 -6.58 -19.01
CA ILE A 53 1.20 -6.42 -17.68
C ILE A 53 1.91 -5.06 -17.64
N TYR A 54 1.63 -4.28 -16.63
CA TYR A 54 2.30 -2.99 -16.44
C TYR A 54 2.64 -2.72 -14.98
N SER A 55 3.72 -1.98 -14.78
CA SER A 55 4.06 -1.40 -13.49
C SER A 55 3.46 0.00 -13.40
N ALA A 56 2.79 0.28 -12.31
CA ALA A 56 2.28 1.59 -11.98
C ALA A 56 2.97 2.11 -10.71
N ILE A 57 3.52 3.31 -10.80
CA ILE A 57 4.05 4.03 -9.66
C ILE A 57 3.11 5.20 -9.39
N VAL A 58 2.65 5.29 -8.16
CA VAL A 58 1.81 6.38 -7.69
C VAL A 58 2.52 7.07 -6.54
N ALA A 59 2.65 8.36 -6.61
CA ALA A 59 3.15 9.15 -5.49
C ALA A 59 2.08 10.16 -5.07
N GLY A 60 1.95 10.33 -3.78
CA GLY A 60 0.93 11.20 -3.23
C GLY A 60 0.97 11.29 -1.71
N ARG A 61 -0.18 11.51 -1.14
CA ARG A 61 -0.33 11.70 0.29
C ARG A 61 -1.59 11.04 0.81
N TYR A 62 -1.52 10.49 2.00
CA TYR A 62 -2.69 10.17 2.79
C TYR A 62 -3.00 11.33 3.72
N VAL A 63 -4.20 11.86 3.62
CA VAL A 63 -4.74 12.84 4.55
C VAL A 63 -5.74 12.11 5.43
N ASP A 64 -5.40 11.91 6.68
CA ASP A 64 -6.16 11.08 7.60
C ASP A 64 -6.69 11.90 8.76
N ARG A 65 -7.87 11.50 9.21
CA ARG A 65 -8.40 11.86 10.51
C ARG A 65 -8.42 10.62 11.38
N PHE A 66 -7.66 10.66 12.45
CA PHE A 66 -7.62 9.63 13.47
C PHE A 66 -8.54 10.00 14.63
N GLU A 67 -9.16 8.99 15.20
CA GLU A 67 -9.90 9.11 16.46
C GLU A 67 -9.37 8.12 17.48
N LYS A 68 -9.23 8.59 18.71
CA LYS A 68 -8.98 7.72 19.84
C LYS A 68 -10.31 7.22 20.41
N ARG A 69 -10.48 5.91 20.40
CA ARG A 69 -11.66 5.23 20.94
C ARG A 69 -11.20 4.29 22.04
N GLY A 70 -11.52 4.63 23.29
CA GLY A 70 -10.93 3.97 24.43
C GLY A 70 -9.42 4.23 24.50
N SER A 71 -8.61 3.18 24.42
CA SER A 71 -7.14 3.29 24.41
C SER A 71 -6.51 3.22 23.03
N GLU A 72 -7.31 3.06 21.96
CA GLU A 72 -6.81 2.82 20.60
C GLU A 72 -7.03 4.01 19.70
N TRP A 73 -5.99 4.37 18.94
CA TRP A 73 -6.08 5.27 17.81
C TRP A 73 -6.41 4.51 16.53
N ARG A 74 -7.41 4.97 15.80
CA ARG A 74 -7.82 4.38 14.53
C ARG A 74 -8.08 5.45 13.49
N ILE A 75 -7.86 5.10 12.23
CA ILE A 75 -8.22 5.95 11.11
C ILE A 75 -9.74 5.96 11.00
N ALA A 76 -10.36 7.12 11.25
CA ALA A 76 -11.79 7.33 11.07
C ALA A 76 -12.12 7.74 9.64
N GLN A 77 -11.22 8.47 8.99
CA GLN A 77 -11.37 8.90 7.60
C GLN A 77 -10.00 8.97 6.94
N ARG A 78 -9.90 8.49 5.70
CA ARG A 78 -8.72 8.62 4.85
C ARG A 78 -9.09 9.21 3.51
N THR A 79 -8.31 10.19 3.07
CA THR A 79 -8.34 10.71 1.71
C THR A 79 -6.98 10.49 1.08
N GLY A 80 -6.96 9.78 -0.05
CA GLY A 80 -5.77 9.66 -0.88
C GLY A 80 -5.68 10.82 -1.86
N LEU A 81 -4.57 11.53 -1.83
CA LEU A 81 -4.23 12.55 -2.82
C LEU A 81 -3.15 12.01 -3.73
N TYR A 82 -3.36 12.09 -5.03
CA TYR A 82 -2.41 11.61 -6.03
C TYR A 82 -1.70 12.82 -6.65
N ASP A 83 -0.42 12.96 -6.35
CA ASP A 83 0.39 14.07 -6.88
C ASP A 83 0.87 13.76 -8.30
N TRP A 84 1.27 12.49 -8.56
CA TRP A 84 1.62 12.03 -9.91
C TRP A 84 1.52 10.50 -10.02
N ARG A 85 1.47 10.01 -11.27
CA ARG A 85 1.45 8.60 -11.62
C ARG A 85 2.31 8.35 -12.85
N GLU A 86 2.95 7.19 -12.88
CA GLU A 86 3.69 6.71 -14.04
C GLU A 86 3.29 5.27 -14.34
N PHE A 87 3.16 4.94 -15.61
CA PHE A 87 2.87 3.59 -16.08
C PHE A 87 3.97 3.13 -17.02
N ARG A 88 4.39 1.88 -16.86
CA ARG A 88 5.37 1.25 -17.73
C ARG A 88 4.97 -0.19 -18.00
N VAL A 89 5.00 -0.60 -19.30
CA VAL A 89 4.81 -2.00 -19.69
C VAL A 89 6.00 -2.81 -19.17
N VAL A 90 5.71 -3.97 -18.57
CA VAL A 90 6.70 -4.88 -18.01
C VAL A 90 6.36 -6.32 -18.40
N GLU A 91 7.33 -7.24 -18.28
CA GLU A 91 7.11 -8.65 -18.62
C GLU A 91 6.45 -9.43 -17.45
N GLY A 92 6.51 -8.90 -16.24
CA GLY A 92 5.93 -9.51 -15.05
C GLY A 92 6.81 -9.33 -13.81
N VAL A 93 6.63 -10.21 -12.85
CA VAL A 93 7.42 -10.29 -11.62
C VAL A 93 8.24 -11.57 -11.67
N ASP A 94 9.56 -11.45 -11.57
CA ASP A 94 10.46 -12.58 -11.54
C ASP A 94 11.25 -12.58 -10.22
N LEU A 95 11.01 -13.60 -9.42
CA LEU A 95 11.70 -13.87 -8.17
C LEU A 95 12.45 -15.21 -8.18
N SER A 96 12.68 -15.77 -9.39
CA SER A 96 13.24 -17.13 -9.56
C SER A 96 14.61 -17.31 -8.89
N ASP A 97 15.42 -16.25 -8.85
CA ASP A 97 16.75 -16.27 -8.20
C ASP A 97 16.72 -15.87 -6.72
N THR A 98 15.51 -15.66 -6.16
CA THR A 98 15.37 -15.26 -4.76
C THR A 98 15.62 -16.46 -3.84
N PRO A 99 16.50 -16.35 -2.83
CA PRO A 99 16.73 -17.43 -1.87
C PRO A 99 15.44 -17.87 -1.18
N GLU A 100 15.36 -19.15 -0.81
CA GLU A 100 14.25 -19.70 -0.05
C GLU A 100 14.00 -18.88 1.22
N GLY A 101 12.73 -18.54 1.47
CA GLY A 101 12.30 -17.72 2.62
C GLY A 101 12.59 -16.21 2.49
N ALA A 102 13.07 -15.75 1.35
CA ALA A 102 13.33 -14.31 1.11
C ALA A 102 12.36 -13.68 0.12
N ALA A 103 11.53 -14.45 -0.56
CA ALA A 103 10.46 -13.92 -1.41
C ALA A 103 9.27 -13.44 -0.59
N GLY A 104 8.71 -12.29 -0.96
CA GLY A 104 7.46 -11.78 -0.39
C GLY A 104 6.24 -12.33 -1.10
N TYR A 105 5.15 -12.53 -0.36
CA TYR A 105 3.87 -13.01 -0.87
C TYR A 105 2.73 -12.19 -0.29
N HIS A 106 1.57 -12.18 -0.96
CA HIS A 106 0.35 -11.51 -0.49
C HIS A 106 -0.56 -12.44 0.34
N ASP A 107 -0.04 -13.56 0.81
CA ASP A 107 -0.79 -14.56 1.56
C ASP A 107 0.03 -15.13 2.73
N GLU A 108 -0.47 -16.20 3.33
CA GLU A 108 0.13 -16.81 4.52
C GLU A 108 1.54 -17.37 4.29
N ARG A 109 1.99 -17.53 3.05
CA ARG A 109 3.34 -17.97 2.71
C ARG A 109 4.39 -16.88 2.95
N ASP A 110 3.95 -15.62 3.12
CA ASP A 110 4.88 -14.53 3.37
C ASP A 110 5.66 -14.76 4.67
N PRO A 111 7.00 -14.72 4.63
CA PRO A 111 7.83 -14.98 5.81
C PRO A 111 7.57 -14.03 6.98
N SER A 112 7.12 -12.80 6.70
CA SER A 112 6.78 -11.82 7.73
C SER A 112 5.54 -12.20 8.53
N THR A 113 4.64 -13.00 7.96
CA THR A 113 3.39 -13.41 8.61
C THR A 113 3.66 -14.10 9.94
N ALA A 114 4.56 -15.05 9.97
CA ALA A 114 4.92 -15.75 11.21
C ALA A 114 5.65 -14.84 12.20
N ALA A 115 6.54 -13.97 11.71
CA ALA A 115 7.28 -13.04 12.54
C ALA A 115 6.36 -12.00 13.19
N VAL A 116 5.48 -11.38 12.40
CA VAL A 116 4.54 -10.36 12.90
C VAL A 116 3.54 -10.95 13.87
N ARG A 117 2.93 -12.10 13.54
CA ARG A 117 2.00 -12.79 14.45
C ARG A 117 2.64 -13.14 15.79
N ARG A 118 3.90 -13.51 15.79
CA ARG A 118 4.65 -13.83 17.02
C ARG A 118 4.79 -12.61 17.95
N TRP A 119 4.89 -11.41 17.42
CA TRP A 119 5.10 -10.17 18.17
C TRP A 119 3.80 -9.41 18.49
N LEU A 120 2.78 -9.57 17.69
CA LEU A 120 1.48 -8.90 17.89
C LEU A 120 0.51 -9.72 18.75
N GLY A 121 0.90 -10.92 19.15
CA GLY A 121 0.12 -11.77 20.05
C GLY A 121 -1.06 -12.42 19.42
#